data_324f7678351575496665fbd3d5744109
#
_entry.id   324f7678351575496665fbd3d5744109
#
_cell.length_a   1.000
_cell.length_b   1.000
_cell.length_c   1.000
_cell.angle_alpha   90.00
_cell.angle_beta   90.00
_cell.angle_gamma   90.00
#
_symmetry.space_group_name_H-M   'P 1'
#
loop_
_entity.id
_entity.type
_entity.pdbx_description
1 polymer ?
#
loop_
_entity_poly.entity_id
_entity_poly.type
_entity_poly.pdbx_seq_one_letter_code
_entity_poly.pdbx_strand_id
1 'polypeptide(L)'
;APETATSEVWRFYNSGFVTTYPPFPAEIISPKSGASVFKDINNEFTLEWSGADIDEDLLGFEIYFSTENPPNTLVASLAWDVVTYKVSVLSNRVYYWRVISKDKGGNTSDSGIYEFKVL
;
A
#
# COMPACT_ATOMS: atom_id res chain seq x y z
N ALA A 1 -26.70 -29.49 -26.92
CA ALA A 1 -26.90 -28.89 -26.71
C ALA A 1 -26.63 -28.67 -26.76
N PRO A 2 -26.39 -28.77 -26.95
CA PRO A 2 -26.38 -28.20 -26.82
C PRO A 2 -26.03 -27.90 -26.79
N GLU A 3 -25.94 -28.39 -26.42
CA GLU A 3 -25.98 -27.69 -26.16
C GLU A 3 -25.63 -27.09 -26.05
N THR A 4 -25.49 -27.76 -26.11
CA THR A 4 -25.53 -26.88 -25.89
C THR A 4 -25.15 -26.27 -25.79
N ALA A 5 -24.96 -26.88 -25.65
CA ALA A 5 -24.96 -25.97 -25.34
C ALA A 5 -24.59 -25.48 -25.06
N THR A 6 -24.33 -25.63 -24.95
CA THR A 6 -24.22 -24.79 -24.55
C THR A 6 -23.77 -24.28 -24.18
N SER A 7 -23.57 -24.67 -23.92
CA SER A 7 -23.44 -23.86 -23.42
C SER A 7 -22.85 -23.41 -23.17
N GLU A 8 -22.58 -23.65 -23.03
CA GLU A 8 -22.34 -22.89 -22.56
C GLU A 8 -21.88 -22.32 -22.28
N VAL A 9 -21.86 -22.76 -22.32
CA VAL A 9 -21.67 -21.96 -21.86
C VAL A 9 -21.29 -21.35 -21.58
N TRP A 10 -21.35 -21.45 -21.38
CA TRP A 10 -21.27 -20.57 -20.93
C TRP A 10 -20.84 -20.11 -20.40
N ARG A 11 -20.87 -20.44 -20.09
CA ARG A 11 -20.76 -19.80 -19.38
C ARG A 11 -20.16 -19.33 -18.96
N PHE A 12 -20.00 -19.50 -18.89
CA PHE A 12 -19.67 -18.74 -18.25
C PHE A 12 -19.41 -18.23 -17.85
N TYR A 13 -19.48 -18.34 -17.57
CA TYR A 13 -19.44 -17.59 -16.89
C TYR A 13 -19.29 -17.27 -16.32
N ASN A 14 -19.42 -17.52 -16.23
CA ASN A 14 -19.28 -17.04 -15.48
C ASN A 14 -19.00 -16.92 -15.11
N SER A 15 -19.44 -17.51 -14.93
CA SER A 15 -18.90 -17.38 -14.42
C SER A 15 -18.45 -17.38 -14.12
N GLY A 16 -19.38 -17.85 -13.67
CA GLY A 16 -18.38 -18.26 -12.88
C GLY A 16 -17.11 -17.61 -12.72
N PHE A 17 -16.90 -17.33 -13.14
CA PHE A 17 -15.73 -16.60 -13.13
C PHE A 17 -15.80 -15.48 -12.11
N VAL A 18 -14.88 -15.47 -11.23
CA VAL A 18 -14.84 -14.51 -10.16
C VAL A 18 -13.91 -13.37 -10.56
N THR A 19 -14.42 -12.18 -10.53
CA THR A 19 -13.62 -10.99 -10.74
C THR A 19 -13.13 -10.51 -9.37
N THR A 20 -11.81 -10.46 -9.20
CA THR A 20 -11.23 -9.87 -8.01
C THR A 20 -10.79 -8.46 -8.31
N TYR A 21 -10.89 -7.60 -7.31
CA TYR A 21 -10.50 -6.21 -7.43
C TYR A 21 -9.20 -5.99 -6.68
N PRO A 22 -8.29 -5.14 -7.19
CA PRO A 22 -7.13 -4.75 -6.41
C PRO A 22 -7.56 -3.96 -5.18
N PRO A 23 -6.74 -3.93 -4.12
CA PRO A 23 -7.06 -3.11 -2.97
C PRO A 23 -7.06 -1.63 -3.36
N PHE A 24 -7.80 -0.82 -2.60
CA PHE A 24 -7.68 0.62 -2.77
C PHE A 24 -6.27 1.04 -2.37
N PRO A 25 -5.68 2.03 -3.06
CA PRO A 25 -4.40 2.57 -2.61
C PRO A 25 -4.52 3.06 -1.18
N ALA A 26 -3.48 2.84 -0.38
CA ALA A 26 -3.47 3.30 0.99
C ALA A 26 -3.60 4.82 1.02
N GLU A 27 -4.39 5.32 1.95
CA GLU A 27 -4.51 6.75 2.17
C GLU A 27 -3.44 7.17 3.16
N ILE A 28 -2.58 8.11 2.77
CA ILE A 28 -1.49 8.57 3.63
C ILE A 28 -2.06 9.59 4.61
N ILE A 29 -1.89 9.31 5.89
CA ILE A 29 -2.39 10.18 6.95
C ILE A 29 -1.29 11.15 7.40
N SER A 30 -0.08 10.64 7.66
CA SER A 30 1.04 11.48 8.12
C SER A 30 2.36 10.76 7.83
N PRO A 31 3.38 11.45 7.37
CA PRO A 31 3.38 12.86 6.96
C PRO A 31 2.82 13.00 5.56
N LYS A 32 2.14 14.11 5.30
CA LYS A 32 1.65 14.44 3.97
C LYS A 32 2.79 15.01 3.12
N SER A 33 2.61 14.95 1.81
CA SER A 33 3.65 15.46 0.89
C SER A 33 3.91 16.94 1.14
N GLY A 34 5.18 17.29 1.21
CA GLY A 34 5.61 18.66 1.48
C GLY A 34 5.68 19.02 2.95
N ALA A 35 5.40 18.09 3.86
CA ALA A 35 5.43 18.37 5.29
C ALA A 35 6.86 18.55 5.79
N SER A 36 7.01 19.38 6.84
CA SER A 36 8.24 19.48 7.59
C SER A 36 7.95 18.97 9.01
N VAL A 37 8.76 18.04 9.48
CA VAL A 37 8.49 17.33 10.74
C VAL A 37 9.75 17.29 11.60
N PHE A 38 9.55 16.98 12.88
CA PHE A 38 10.64 16.78 13.82
C PHE A 38 10.75 15.31 14.17
N LYS A 39 11.97 14.80 14.28
CA LYS A 39 12.19 13.45 14.79
C LYS A 39 11.97 13.44 16.30
N ASP A 40 11.70 12.24 16.83
CA ASP A 40 11.53 12.08 18.26
C ASP A 40 12.90 11.91 18.96
N ILE A 41 12.86 11.66 20.27
CA ILE A 41 14.08 11.54 21.08
C ILE A 41 14.94 10.35 20.65
N ASN A 42 14.35 9.37 19.98
CA ASN A 42 15.05 8.18 19.50
C ASN A 42 15.54 8.33 18.07
N ASN A 43 15.46 9.52 17.49
CA ASN A 43 15.81 9.78 16.09
C ASN A 43 14.91 9.02 15.15
N GLU A 44 13.63 8.91 15.48
CA GLU A 44 12.63 8.20 14.68
C GLU A 44 11.45 9.10 14.39
N PHE A 45 10.71 8.73 13.32
CA PHE A 45 9.47 9.39 12.98
C PHE A 45 8.44 8.33 12.59
N THR A 46 7.19 8.52 12.98
CA THR A 46 6.13 7.56 12.73
C THR A 46 5.42 7.89 11.42
N LEU A 47 5.40 6.92 10.51
CA LEU A 47 4.59 6.97 9.30
C LEU A 47 3.23 6.39 9.63
N GLU A 48 2.17 6.97 9.07
CA GLU A 48 0.80 6.52 9.34
C GLU A 48 -0.02 6.56 8.06
N TRP A 49 -0.82 5.52 7.86
CA TRP A 49 -1.68 5.39 6.68
C TRP A 49 -2.94 4.62 7.06
N SER A 50 -3.87 4.53 6.12
CA SER A 50 -5.02 3.63 6.25
C SER A 50 -5.16 2.86 4.96
N GLY A 51 -5.77 1.67 5.05
CA GLY A 51 -5.98 0.84 3.87
C GLY A 51 -7.39 0.28 3.84
N ALA A 52 -7.83 -0.09 2.64
CA ALA A 52 -9.14 -0.67 2.43
C ALA A 52 -9.10 -1.58 1.22
N ASP A 53 -10.01 -2.55 1.17
CA ASP A 53 -10.16 -3.47 0.06
C ASP A 53 -11.64 -3.78 -0.10
N ILE A 54 -12.15 -3.63 -1.32
CA ILE A 54 -13.58 -3.83 -1.58
C ILE A 54 -14.00 -5.28 -1.30
N ASP A 55 -13.07 -6.24 -1.46
CA ASP A 55 -13.32 -7.65 -1.23
C ASP A 55 -13.04 -8.06 0.21
N GLU A 56 -12.56 -7.13 1.03
CA GLU A 56 -12.20 -7.37 2.44
C GLU A 56 -11.17 -8.49 2.59
N ASP A 57 -10.28 -8.63 1.61
CA ASP A 57 -9.22 -9.64 1.64
C ASP A 57 -7.83 -9.02 1.69
N LEU A 58 -7.72 -7.84 2.24
CA LEU A 58 -6.45 -7.14 2.38
C LEU A 58 -5.48 -8.00 3.19
N LEU A 59 -4.31 -8.27 2.60
CA LEU A 59 -3.29 -9.11 3.22
C LEU A 59 -2.35 -8.26 4.08
N GLY A 60 -1.89 -7.15 3.54
CA GLY A 60 -0.93 -6.31 4.26
C GLY A 60 -0.35 -5.22 3.40
N PHE A 61 0.71 -4.62 3.93
CA PHE A 61 1.36 -3.47 3.32
C PHE A 61 2.86 -3.69 3.23
N GLU A 62 3.45 -3.17 2.14
CA GLU A 62 4.90 -3.04 2.01
C GLU A 62 5.24 -1.57 2.03
N ILE A 63 6.22 -1.20 2.87
CA ILE A 63 6.62 0.18 3.05
C ILE A 63 7.97 0.40 2.40
N TYR A 64 8.03 1.33 1.45
CA TYR A 64 9.27 1.75 0.80
C TYR A 64 9.62 3.14 1.31
N PHE A 65 10.86 3.32 1.74
CA PHE A 65 11.31 4.55 2.38
C PHE A 65 12.79 4.76 2.12
N SER A 66 13.15 5.94 1.63
CA SER A 66 14.56 6.28 1.43
C SER A 66 14.72 7.77 1.19
N THR A 67 15.97 8.20 1.02
CA THR A 67 16.28 9.59 0.63
C THR A 67 16.26 9.75 -0.89
N GLU A 68 15.99 8.68 -1.62
CA GLU A 68 15.95 8.70 -3.09
C GLU A 68 14.50 8.73 -3.58
N ASN A 69 14.30 9.33 -4.73
CA ASN A 69 13.01 9.39 -5.41
C ASN A 69 13.16 8.74 -6.79
N PRO A 70 12.48 7.60 -7.08
CA PRO A 70 11.53 6.91 -6.20
C PRO A 70 12.21 6.15 -5.07
N PRO A 71 11.50 5.95 -3.93
CA PRO A 71 12.05 5.17 -2.84
C PRO A 71 12.01 3.69 -3.20
N ASN A 72 13.19 3.09 -3.36
CA ASN A 72 13.29 1.69 -3.79
C ASN A 72 13.68 0.75 -2.66
N THR A 73 13.85 1.25 -1.45
CA THR A 73 14.24 0.44 -0.31
C THR A 73 13.02 -0.03 0.45
N LEU A 74 12.79 -1.34 0.44
CA LEU A 74 11.72 -1.94 1.23
C LEU A 74 12.19 -2.00 2.69
N VAL A 75 11.49 -1.30 3.57
CA VAL A 75 11.87 -1.25 4.99
C VAL A 75 10.98 -2.10 5.88
N ALA A 76 9.79 -2.48 5.40
CA ALA A 76 8.87 -3.30 6.19
C ALA A 76 7.83 -3.96 5.32
N SER A 77 7.42 -5.18 5.74
CA SER A 77 6.23 -5.86 5.24
C SER A 77 5.35 -6.12 6.44
N LEU A 78 4.15 -5.55 6.45
CA LEU A 78 3.30 -5.48 7.63
C LEU A 78 1.95 -6.12 7.34
N ALA A 79 1.30 -6.63 8.41
CA ALA A 79 -0.03 -7.22 8.31
C ALA A 79 -1.07 -6.14 8.04
N TRP A 80 -2.26 -6.58 7.60
CA TRP A 80 -3.33 -5.68 7.16
C TRP A 80 -3.84 -4.75 8.25
N ASP A 81 -3.68 -5.12 9.51
CA ASP A 81 -4.15 -4.32 10.64
C ASP A 81 -3.05 -3.42 11.23
N VAL A 82 -1.88 -3.40 10.62
CA VAL A 82 -0.78 -2.51 11.05
C VAL A 82 -0.76 -1.33 10.11
N VAL A 83 -1.00 -0.14 10.65
CA VAL A 83 -1.15 1.08 9.86
C VAL A 83 -0.17 2.18 10.28
N THR A 84 0.84 1.82 11.06
CA THR A 84 1.92 2.74 11.44
C THR A 84 3.24 2.01 11.41
N TYR A 85 4.32 2.77 11.18
CA TYR A 85 5.65 2.22 11.22
C TYR A 85 6.65 3.33 11.54
N LYS A 86 7.59 3.07 12.46
CA LYS A 86 8.62 4.04 12.82
C LYS A 86 9.85 3.83 11.97
N VAL A 87 10.37 4.90 11.41
CA VAL A 87 11.59 4.90 10.61
C VAL A 87 12.65 5.73 11.28
N SER A 88 13.91 5.30 11.15
CA SER A 88 15.05 6.07 11.62
C SER A 88 15.31 7.22 10.66
N VAL A 89 15.46 8.41 11.19
CA VAL A 89 15.63 9.62 10.37
C VAL A 89 16.75 10.50 10.92
N LEU A 90 17.27 11.35 10.03
CA LEU A 90 18.29 12.33 10.39
C LEU A 90 17.75 13.73 10.14
N SER A 91 18.19 14.70 10.93
CA SER A 91 17.81 16.10 10.74
C SER A 91 18.37 16.64 9.43
N ASN A 92 17.65 17.60 8.85
CA ASN A 92 18.02 18.28 7.63
C ASN A 92 18.07 17.34 6.42
N ARG A 93 17.21 16.33 6.41
CA ARG A 93 17.12 15.39 5.31
C ARG A 93 15.71 15.39 4.75
N VAL A 94 15.61 15.14 3.44
CA VAL A 94 14.33 14.93 2.75
C VAL A 94 14.20 13.45 2.50
N TYR A 95 13.03 12.90 2.83
CA TYR A 95 12.74 11.48 2.66
C TYR A 95 11.54 11.30 1.76
N TYR A 96 11.51 10.16 1.07
CA TYR A 96 10.42 9.77 0.19
C TYR A 96 9.90 8.42 0.66
N TRP A 97 8.59 8.24 0.58
CA TRP A 97 8.01 6.96 0.97
C TRP A 97 6.72 6.68 0.24
N ARG A 98 6.37 5.42 0.19
CA ARG A 98 5.10 4.97 -0.38
C ARG A 98 4.69 3.67 0.28
N VAL A 99 3.40 3.34 0.16
CA VAL A 99 2.80 2.14 0.71
C VAL A 99 2.21 1.34 -0.44
N ILE A 100 2.59 0.08 -0.53
CA ILE A 100 2.00 -0.86 -1.48
C ILE A 100 1.02 -1.72 -0.69
N SER A 101 -0.26 -1.64 -1.05
CA SER A 101 -1.30 -2.48 -0.45
C SER A 101 -1.36 -3.79 -1.23
N LYS A 102 -1.49 -4.92 -0.52
CA LYS A 102 -1.53 -6.26 -1.12
C LYS A 102 -2.75 -7.00 -0.63
N ASP A 103 -3.42 -7.70 -1.52
CA ASP A 103 -4.53 -8.56 -1.14
C ASP A 103 -4.16 -10.03 -1.26
N LYS A 104 -5.06 -10.91 -0.82
CA LYS A 104 -4.81 -12.35 -0.82
C LYS A 104 -4.82 -12.94 -2.23
N GLY A 105 -5.39 -12.22 -3.17
CA GLY A 105 -5.42 -12.65 -4.57
C GLY A 105 -4.17 -12.30 -5.36
N GLY A 106 -3.20 -11.63 -4.73
CA GLY A 106 -1.97 -11.23 -5.40
C GLY A 106 -2.05 -9.88 -6.07
N ASN A 107 -3.14 -9.14 -5.91
CA ASN A 107 -3.26 -7.79 -6.46
C ASN A 107 -2.58 -6.78 -5.54
N THR A 108 -2.07 -5.71 -6.13
CA THR A 108 -1.39 -4.65 -5.38
C THR A 108 -1.86 -3.28 -5.85
N SER A 109 -1.71 -2.29 -4.95
CA SER A 109 -1.98 -0.90 -5.28
C SER A 109 -0.97 -0.01 -4.59
N ASP A 110 -0.53 1.02 -5.28
CA ASP A 110 0.52 1.94 -4.84
C ASP A 110 -0.14 3.24 -4.36
N SER A 111 0.24 3.72 -3.18
CA SER A 111 -0.28 4.97 -2.63
C SER A 111 0.19 6.20 -3.39
N GLY A 112 1.24 6.06 -4.19
CA GLY A 112 1.97 7.20 -4.71
C GLY A 112 3.10 7.58 -3.77
N ILE A 113 4.02 8.39 -4.28
CA ILE A 113 5.22 8.79 -3.54
C ILE A 113 4.93 10.06 -2.76
N TYR A 114 5.26 10.06 -1.48
CA TYR A 114 5.09 11.20 -0.59
C TYR A 114 6.45 11.66 -0.08
N GLU A 115 6.63 12.95 0.01
CA GLU A 115 7.90 13.57 0.38
C GLU A 115 7.74 14.35 1.67
N PHE A 116 8.71 14.27 2.58
CA PHE A 116 8.72 15.12 3.77
C PHE A 116 10.16 15.43 4.18
N LYS A 117 10.30 16.50 4.94
CA LYS A 117 11.61 16.95 5.41
C LYS A 117 11.66 16.83 6.92
N VAL A 118 12.77 16.32 7.43
CA VAL A 118 13.06 16.27 8.87
C VAL A 118 13.91 17.50 9.22
N LEU A 119 13.43 18.28 10.16
CA LEU A 119 14.08 19.52 10.58
C LEU A 119 15.16 19.26 11.64
#